data_a3b409e4527bedaee8742f353828948c
#
_entry.id   a3b409e4527bedaee8742f353828948c
#
_cell.length_a   1.000
_cell.length_b   1.000
_cell.length_c   1.000
_cell.angle_alpha   90.00
_cell.angle_beta   90.00
_cell.angle_gamma   90.00
#
_symmetry.space_group_name_H-M   'P 1'
#
loop_
_entity.id
_entity.type
_entity.pdbx_description
1 polymer ?
#
loop_
_entity_poly.entity_id
_entity_poly.type
_entity_poly.pdbx_seq_one_letter_code
_entity_poly.pdbx_strand_id
1 'polypeptide(L)'
;MQFFCFNFVLLFKKLKLLIKMIQRQQTIWWFLIGVFAVLMLFFDWMTLFVTDGNNYTISSSGILKDGSAVIDGTMLTVYFIVEAVFNFVIIFLYKKRVLQSRLTIISIVLSLGTYGLVALYRYMFISEAVTDTNFNWSLILPLISAILGVMAFRHVLMDEAKVRSLDRLR
;
A
#
# COMPACT_ATOMS: atom_id res chain seq x y z
N MET A 1 -4.01 -33.25 30.49
CA MET A 1 -2.69 -32.61 30.54
C MET A 1 -1.91 -32.70 29.22
N GLN A 2 -1.99 -33.80 28.47
CA GLN A 2 -1.32 -33.96 27.16
C GLN A 2 -1.84 -33.03 26.04
N PHE A 3 -3.14 -32.71 26.01
CA PHE A 3 -3.75 -31.83 24.99
C PHE A 3 -3.27 -30.37 25.10
N PHE A 4 -2.96 -29.90 26.29
CA PHE A 4 -2.46 -28.53 26.52
C PHE A 4 -1.02 -28.37 26.08
N CYS A 5 -0.18 -29.39 26.31
CA CYS A 5 1.22 -29.43 25.85
C CYS A 5 1.33 -29.46 24.32
N PHE A 6 0.44 -30.21 23.65
CA PHE A 6 0.44 -30.30 22.18
C PHE A 6 0.04 -29.00 21.50
N ASN A 7 -0.97 -28.30 22.01
CA ASN A 7 -1.36 -26.98 21.50
C ASN A 7 -0.30 -25.91 21.76
N PHE A 8 0.41 -25.98 22.90
CA PHE A 8 1.48 -25.06 23.25
C PHE A 8 2.71 -25.24 22.32
N VAL A 9 3.07 -26.48 22.02
CA VAL A 9 4.16 -26.80 21.07
C VAL A 9 3.80 -26.35 19.64
N LEU A 10 2.54 -26.54 19.22
CA LEU A 10 2.06 -26.04 17.93
C LEU A 10 2.07 -24.51 17.87
N LEU A 11 1.70 -23.85 18.95
CA LEU A 11 1.73 -22.38 19.05
C LEU A 11 3.16 -21.85 18.97
N PHE A 12 4.11 -22.48 19.68
CA PHE A 12 5.55 -22.15 19.62
C PHE A 12 6.13 -22.39 18.24
N LYS A 13 5.76 -23.49 17.57
CA LYS A 13 6.21 -23.79 16.20
C LYS A 13 5.67 -22.76 15.21
N LYS A 14 4.42 -22.35 15.36
CA LYS A 14 3.78 -21.29 14.57
C LYS A 14 4.40 -19.92 14.83
N LEU A 15 4.68 -19.60 16.10
CA LEU A 15 5.38 -18.37 16.51
C LEU A 15 6.81 -18.30 15.96
N LYS A 16 7.55 -19.42 16.01
CA LYS A 16 8.92 -19.54 15.47
C LYS A 16 8.94 -19.41 13.93
N LEU A 17 7.90 -19.89 13.24
CA LEU A 17 7.71 -19.70 11.81
C LEU A 17 7.39 -18.24 11.49
N LEU A 18 6.53 -17.57 12.26
CA LEU A 18 6.23 -16.15 12.12
C LEU A 18 7.46 -15.28 12.35
N ILE A 19 8.26 -15.56 13.40
CA ILE A 19 9.51 -14.86 13.68
C ILE A 19 10.50 -15.03 12.54
N LYS A 20 10.63 -16.25 11.97
CA LYS A 20 11.49 -16.53 10.81
C LYS A 20 11.01 -15.86 9.53
N MET A 21 9.71 -15.55 9.40
CA MET A 21 9.15 -14.77 8.30
C MET A 21 9.45 -13.28 8.47
N ILE A 22 9.34 -12.75 9.70
CA ILE A 22 9.62 -11.35 10.04
C ILE A 22 11.12 -11.02 9.93
N GLN A 23 12.01 -12.00 10.11
CA GLN A 23 13.47 -11.83 9.95
C GLN A 23 13.91 -11.54 8.51
N ARG A 24 13.02 -11.68 7.52
CA ARG A 24 13.31 -11.25 6.15
C ARG A 24 12.96 -9.76 6.03
N GLN A 25 13.95 -8.93 5.81
CA GLN A 25 13.80 -7.48 5.60
C GLN A 25 12.70 -7.12 4.59
N GLN A 26 12.47 -7.98 3.60
CA GLN A 26 11.43 -7.84 2.59
C GLN A 26 10.01 -7.75 3.17
N THR A 27 9.70 -8.55 4.21
CA THR A 27 8.38 -8.58 4.84
C THR A 27 8.02 -7.24 5.47
N ILE A 28 9.03 -6.56 6.03
CA ILE A 28 8.85 -5.23 6.65
C ILE A 28 8.44 -4.20 5.59
N TRP A 29 9.03 -4.25 4.40
CA TRP A 29 8.71 -3.31 3.33
C TRP A 29 7.27 -3.46 2.86
N TRP A 30 6.79 -4.68 2.56
CA TRP A 30 5.38 -4.89 2.17
C TRP A 30 4.40 -4.58 3.28
N PHE A 31 4.75 -4.84 4.53
CA PHE A 31 3.94 -4.46 5.67
C PHE A 31 3.78 -2.93 5.75
N LEU A 32 4.88 -2.17 5.60
CA LEU A 32 4.84 -0.71 5.59
C LEU A 32 4.02 -0.17 4.42
N ILE A 33 4.17 -0.72 3.21
CA ILE A 33 3.36 -0.31 2.05
C ILE A 33 1.87 -0.54 2.33
N GLY A 34 1.50 -1.69 2.88
CA GLY A 34 0.12 -1.97 3.27
C GLY A 34 -0.40 -1.01 4.33
N VAL A 35 0.41 -0.67 5.33
CA VAL A 35 0.06 0.34 6.35
C VAL A 35 -0.13 1.71 5.72
N PHE A 36 0.72 2.13 4.79
CA PHE A 36 0.59 3.43 4.12
C PHE A 36 -0.69 3.50 3.26
N ALA A 37 -1.06 2.41 2.59
CA ALA A 37 -2.34 2.34 1.89
C ALA A 37 -3.54 2.48 2.85
N VAL A 38 -3.46 1.87 4.04
CA VAL A 38 -4.48 2.05 5.08
C VAL A 38 -4.51 3.49 5.60
N LEU A 39 -3.35 4.13 5.79
CA LEU A 39 -3.28 5.52 6.24
C LEU A 39 -3.93 6.47 5.23
N MET A 40 -3.81 6.20 3.93
CA MET A 40 -4.46 6.99 2.88
C MET A 40 -6.00 6.97 2.98
N LEU A 41 -6.60 6.01 3.69
CA LEU A 41 -8.05 5.99 3.95
C LEU A 41 -8.48 7.04 4.98
N PHE A 42 -7.60 7.47 5.86
CA PHE A 42 -7.93 8.33 6.99
C PHE A 42 -7.51 9.78 6.80
N PHE A 43 -6.63 10.07 5.85
CA PHE A 43 -6.10 11.41 5.65
C PHE A 43 -6.62 12.04 4.37
N ASP A 44 -6.83 13.35 4.41
CA ASP A 44 -7.12 14.15 3.24
C ASP A 44 -5.84 14.34 2.41
N TRP A 45 -6.00 14.36 1.08
CA TRP A 45 -4.86 14.38 0.16
C TRP A 45 -4.59 15.77 -0.40
N MET A 46 -5.66 16.52 -0.69
CA MET A 46 -5.55 17.80 -1.35
C MET A 46 -6.74 18.67 -0.97
N THR A 47 -6.49 19.96 -0.77
CA THR A 47 -7.53 20.97 -0.60
C THR A 47 -7.41 22.00 -1.71
N LEU A 48 -8.52 22.28 -2.37
CA LEU A 48 -8.63 23.21 -3.48
C LEU A 48 -9.45 24.42 -3.05
N PHE A 49 -8.93 25.60 -3.27
CA PHE A 49 -9.60 26.85 -3.00
C PHE A 49 -10.15 27.41 -4.31
N VAL A 50 -11.43 27.76 -4.31
CA VAL A 50 -12.13 28.28 -5.48
C VAL A 50 -12.47 29.77 -5.30
N THR A 51 -12.57 30.50 -6.39
CA THR A 51 -12.81 31.96 -6.42
C THR A 51 -14.10 32.37 -5.67
N ASP A 52 -15.06 31.46 -5.57
CA ASP A 52 -16.34 31.68 -4.91
C ASP A 52 -16.32 31.52 -3.38
N GLY A 53 -15.11 31.34 -2.80
CA GLY A 53 -14.92 31.13 -1.36
C GLY A 53 -15.23 29.72 -0.87
N ASN A 54 -15.57 28.80 -1.77
CA ASN A 54 -15.80 27.40 -1.43
C ASN A 54 -14.48 26.60 -1.40
N ASN A 55 -14.38 25.65 -0.47
CA ASN A 55 -13.21 24.77 -0.36
C ASN A 55 -13.61 23.34 -0.72
N TYR A 56 -12.86 22.73 -1.64
CA TYR A 56 -13.01 21.32 -1.99
C TYR A 56 -11.86 20.51 -1.41
N THR A 57 -12.19 19.48 -0.64
CA THR A 57 -11.20 18.54 -0.08
C THR A 57 -11.35 17.19 -0.75
N ILE A 58 -10.24 16.65 -1.28
CA ILE A 58 -10.19 15.31 -1.89
C ILE A 58 -9.61 14.35 -0.88
N SER A 59 -10.40 13.32 -0.54
CA SER A 59 -10.04 12.26 0.40
C SER A 59 -10.51 10.89 -0.11
N SER A 60 -10.29 9.84 0.66
CA SER A 60 -10.82 8.50 0.35
C SER A 60 -12.35 8.45 0.32
N SER A 61 -13.00 9.28 1.14
CA SER A 61 -14.48 9.39 1.18
C SER A 61 -15.07 10.11 -0.02
N GLY A 62 -14.23 10.72 -0.87
CA GLY A 62 -14.63 11.42 -2.07
C GLY A 62 -14.22 12.88 -2.08
N ILE A 63 -15.04 13.69 -2.74
CA ILE A 63 -14.87 15.14 -2.78
C ILE A 63 -15.86 15.77 -1.81
N LEU A 64 -15.33 16.46 -0.83
CA LEU A 64 -16.07 17.21 0.17
C LEU A 64 -16.03 18.69 -0.19
N LYS A 65 -17.20 19.34 -0.21
CA LYS A 65 -17.33 20.79 -0.33
C LYS A 65 -17.72 21.34 1.04
N ASP A 66 -16.86 22.16 1.64
CA ASP A 66 -17.07 22.72 2.99
C ASP A 66 -17.50 21.69 4.03
N GLY A 67 -16.91 20.46 3.96
CA GLY A 67 -17.22 19.34 4.85
C GLY A 67 -18.44 18.50 4.48
N SER A 68 -19.22 18.87 3.43
CA SER A 68 -20.33 18.07 2.91
C SER A 68 -19.90 17.25 1.69
N ALA A 69 -20.23 15.95 1.66
CA ALA A 69 -19.90 15.09 0.53
C ALA A 69 -20.71 15.50 -0.71
N VAL A 70 -20.01 15.93 -1.77
CA VAL A 70 -20.59 16.26 -3.07
C VAL A 70 -20.48 15.08 -4.01
N ILE A 71 -19.38 14.33 -3.91
CA ILE A 71 -19.11 13.18 -4.76
C ILE A 71 -18.61 12.02 -3.90
N ASP A 72 -19.26 10.87 -4.10
CA ASP A 72 -18.93 9.65 -3.37
C ASP A 72 -17.57 9.11 -3.79
N GLY A 73 -16.72 8.84 -2.82
CA GLY A 73 -15.38 8.27 -2.99
C GLY A 73 -15.30 6.76 -2.86
N THR A 74 -16.41 6.04 -3.01
CA THR A 74 -16.42 4.58 -2.84
C THR A 74 -15.36 3.90 -3.70
N MET A 75 -15.15 4.36 -4.95
CA MET A 75 -14.09 3.81 -5.82
C MET A 75 -12.69 3.99 -5.25
N LEU A 76 -12.41 5.17 -4.64
CA LEU A 76 -11.12 5.47 -4.03
C LEU A 76 -10.91 4.63 -2.77
N THR A 77 -11.95 4.52 -1.93
CA THR A 77 -11.92 3.67 -0.73
C THR A 77 -11.65 2.21 -1.09
N VAL A 78 -12.38 1.66 -2.08
CA VAL A 78 -12.18 0.29 -2.55
C VAL A 78 -10.76 0.10 -3.10
N TYR A 79 -10.24 1.06 -3.85
CA TYR A 79 -8.88 1.01 -4.39
C TYR A 79 -7.83 0.86 -3.28
N PHE A 80 -7.86 1.69 -2.23
CA PHE A 80 -6.90 1.60 -1.13
C PHE A 80 -7.06 0.34 -0.28
N ILE A 81 -8.30 -0.13 -0.09
CA ILE A 81 -8.53 -1.43 0.57
C ILE A 81 -7.89 -2.55 -0.25
N VAL A 82 -8.11 -2.56 -1.56
CA VAL A 82 -7.52 -3.57 -2.45
C VAL A 82 -5.99 -3.48 -2.43
N GLU A 83 -5.42 -2.27 -2.49
CA GLU A 83 -3.97 -2.07 -2.41
C GLU A 83 -3.39 -2.58 -1.09
N ALA A 84 -4.03 -2.27 0.04
CA ALA A 84 -3.61 -2.75 1.36
C ALA A 84 -3.66 -4.28 1.44
N VAL A 85 -4.80 -4.88 1.09
CA VAL A 85 -4.98 -6.34 1.09
C VAL A 85 -3.97 -7.01 0.17
N PHE A 86 -3.75 -6.46 -1.03
CA PHE A 86 -2.80 -6.98 -2.00
C PHE A 86 -1.37 -7.06 -1.42
N ASN A 87 -0.92 -6.00 -0.75
CA ASN A 87 0.41 -5.98 -0.13
C ASN A 87 0.51 -6.96 1.04
N PHE A 88 -0.54 -7.11 1.86
CA PHE A 88 -0.56 -8.13 2.91
C PHE A 88 -0.54 -9.56 2.33
N VAL A 89 -1.24 -9.81 1.21
CA VAL A 89 -1.22 -11.12 0.53
C VAL A 89 0.18 -11.46 0.02
N ILE A 90 0.93 -10.49 -0.52
CA ILE A 90 2.32 -10.71 -0.99
C ILE A 90 3.21 -11.27 0.13
N ILE A 91 3.00 -10.85 1.38
CA ILE A 91 3.76 -11.34 2.53
C ILE A 91 3.61 -12.87 2.68
N PHE A 92 2.40 -13.40 2.48
CA PHE A 92 2.13 -14.84 2.63
C PHE A 92 2.69 -15.70 1.48
N LEU A 93 3.03 -15.07 0.33
CA LEU A 93 3.60 -15.76 -0.83
C LEU A 93 5.11 -16.01 -0.73
N TYR A 94 5.68 -15.99 0.46
CA TYR A 94 7.13 -16.12 0.72
C TYR A 94 7.79 -17.38 0.14
N LYS A 95 7.01 -18.44 -0.14
CA LYS A 95 7.51 -19.69 -0.75
C LYS A 95 7.69 -19.57 -2.27
N LYS A 96 6.94 -18.67 -2.94
CA LYS A 96 6.93 -18.51 -4.41
C LYS A 96 7.61 -17.18 -4.80
N ARG A 97 8.94 -17.13 -4.72
CA ARG A 97 9.74 -15.91 -4.91
C ARG A 97 9.54 -15.22 -6.26
N VAL A 98 9.48 -16.02 -7.35
CA VAL A 98 9.25 -15.48 -8.70
C VAL A 98 7.87 -14.81 -8.80
N LEU A 99 6.84 -15.41 -8.20
CA LEU A 99 5.51 -14.81 -8.17
C LEU A 99 5.52 -13.52 -7.30
N GLN A 100 6.19 -13.58 -6.17
CA GLN A 100 6.33 -12.46 -5.25
C GLN A 100 6.99 -11.24 -5.94
N SER A 101 8.06 -11.44 -6.72
CA SER A 101 8.71 -10.36 -7.46
C SER A 101 7.79 -9.72 -8.50
N ARG A 102 7.01 -10.52 -9.24
CA ARG A 102 6.02 -10.01 -10.21
C ARG A 102 4.92 -9.20 -9.54
N LEU A 103 4.38 -9.70 -8.42
CA LEU A 103 3.35 -8.98 -7.66
C LEU A 103 3.88 -7.69 -7.04
N THR A 104 5.16 -7.65 -6.65
CA THR A 104 5.78 -6.41 -6.15
C THR A 104 5.82 -5.32 -7.22
N ILE A 105 6.07 -5.66 -8.49
CA ILE A 105 6.00 -4.69 -9.59
C ILE A 105 4.58 -4.13 -9.71
N ILE A 106 3.56 -4.99 -9.64
CA ILE A 106 2.16 -4.55 -9.67
C ILE A 106 1.85 -3.63 -8.49
N SER A 107 2.35 -3.94 -7.29
CA SER A 107 2.20 -3.07 -6.11
C SER A 107 2.81 -1.68 -6.33
N ILE A 108 4.01 -1.59 -6.94
CA ILE A 108 4.63 -0.30 -7.27
C ILE A 108 3.77 0.50 -8.26
N VAL A 109 3.25 -0.17 -9.30
CA VAL A 109 2.37 0.47 -10.28
C VAL A 109 1.07 0.95 -9.64
N LEU A 110 0.49 0.16 -8.73
CA LEU A 110 -0.69 0.57 -7.95
C LEU A 110 -0.37 1.82 -7.11
N SER A 111 0.70 1.81 -6.31
CA SER A 111 1.05 2.97 -5.49
C SER A 111 1.26 4.26 -6.32
N LEU A 112 1.90 4.16 -7.49
CA LEU A 112 2.04 5.30 -8.40
C LEU A 112 0.71 5.67 -9.08
N GLY A 113 -0.16 4.69 -9.34
CA GLY A 113 -1.49 4.88 -9.91
C GLY A 113 -2.40 5.76 -9.05
N THR A 114 -2.14 5.84 -7.74
CA THR A 114 -2.85 6.75 -6.82
C THR A 114 -2.83 8.20 -7.32
N TYR A 115 -1.69 8.69 -7.82
CA TYR A 115 -1.59 10.05 -8.36
C TYR A 115 -2.47 10.26 -9.58
N GLY A 116 -2.54 9.24 -10.45
CA GLY A 116 -3.43 9.26 -11.61
C GLY A 116 -4.90 9.33 -11.20
N LEU A 117 -5.29 8.56 -10.17
CA LEU A 117 -6.66 8.60 -9.66
C LEU A 117 -7.01 9.95 -9.03
N VAL A 118 -6.13 10.50 -8.20
CA VAL A 118 -6.34 11.84 -7.59
C VAL A 118 -6.47 12.92 -8.67
N ALA A 119 -5.60 12.89 -9.68
CA ALA A 119 -5.66 13.83 -10.80
C ALA A 119 -6.95 13.67 -11.62
N LEU A 120 -7.39 12.43 -11.86
CA LEU A 120 -8.60 12.11 -12.59
C LEU A 120 -9.85 12.62 -11.84
N TYR A 121 -9.92 12.39 -10.52
CA TYR A 121 -11.01 12.92 -9.70
C TYR A 121 -11.05 14.44 -9.74
N ARG A 122 -9.90 15.10 -9.59
CA ARG A 122 -9.81 16.56 -9.73
C ARG A 122 -10.35 17.03 -11.08
N TYR A 123 -9.89 16.40 -12.17
CA TYR A 123 -10.25 16.84 -13.53
C TYR A 123 -11.72 16.59 -13.88
N MET A 124 -12.27 15.44 -13.48
CA MET A 124 -13.65 15.08 -13.85
C MET A 124 -14.73 15.81 -13.05
N PHE A 125 -14.45 16.14 -11.80
CA PHE A 125 -15.50 16.55 -10.87
C PHE A 125 -15.37 18.00 -10.38
N ILE A 126 -14.23 18.65 -10.60
CA ILE A 126 -14.03 20.03 -10.21
C ILE A 126 -13.87 20.87 -11.50
N SER A 127 -14.99 21.43 -11.96
CA SER A 127 -15.03 22.28 -13.17
C SER A 127 -14.86 23.78 -12.85
N GLU A 128 -14.92 24.15 -11.57
CA GLU A 128 -14.82 25.54 -11.12
C GLU A 128 -13.36 26.04 -11.21
N ALA A 129 -13.18 27.35 -11.35
CA ALA A 129 -11.86 27.98 -11.43
C ALA A 129 -11.14 27.86 -10.07
N VAL A 130 -10.17 27.00 -9.99
CA VAL A 130 -9.33 26.81 -8.79
C VAL A 130 -8.32 27.94 -8.72
N THR A 131 -8.36 28.71 -7.64
CA THR A 131 -7.45 29.83 -7.36
C THR A 131 -6.14 29.37 -6.74
N ASP A 132 -6.24 28.38 -5.83
CA ASP A 132 -5.07 27.83 -5.12
C ASP A 132 -5.26 26.35 -4.81
N THR A 133 -4.15 25.62 -4.66
CA THR A 133 -4.14 24.18 -4.39
C THR A 133 -3.17 23.90 -3.25
N ASN A 134 -3.68 23.43 -2.14
CA ASN A 134 -2.86 22.98 -1.02
C ASN A 134 -2.72 21.45 -1.04
N PHE A 135 -1.48 20.96 -1.17
CA PHE A 135 -1.16 19.53 -1.14
C PHE A 135 -0.86 19.12 0.29
N ASN A 136 -1.61 18.15 0.79
CA ASN A 136 -1.39 17.61 2.12
C ASN A 136 -0.20 16.63 2.11
N TRP A 137 0.48 16.50 3.23
CA TRP A 137 1.63 15.60 3.41
C TRP A 137 1.30 14.13 3.09
N SER A 138 0.05 13.73 3.21
CA SER A 138 -0.42 12.37 2.91
C SER A 138 -0.15 11.94 1.47
N LEU A 139 -0.11 12.89 0.50
CA LEU A 139 0.27 12.60 -0.89
C LEU A 139 1.72 12.12 -1.05
N ILE A 140 2.57 12.26 -0.05
CA ILE A 140 3.93 11.72 -0.07
C ILE A 140 3.92 10.20 0.16
N LEU A 141 2.91 9.65 0.85
CA LEU A 141 2.83 8.24 1.20
C LEU A 141 2.90 7.28 0.00
N PRO A 142 2.17 7.49 -1.12
CA PRO A 142 2.27 6.63 -2.29
C PRO A 142 3.67 6.64 -2.91
N LEU A 143 4.37 7.78 -2.89
CA LEU A 143 5.75 7.87 -3.38
C LEU A 143 6.70 7.04 -2.52
N ILE A 144 6.59 7.18 -1.19
CA ILE A 144 7.37 6.36 -0.25
C ILE A 144 7.05 4.88 -0.45
N SER A 145 5.78 4.51 -0.62
CA SER A 145 5.35 3.14 -0.91
C SER A 145 6.00 2.58 -2.17
N ALA A 146 6.06 3.37 -3.25
CA ALA A 146 6.73 2.97 -4.49
C ALA A 146 8.24 2.73 -4.27
N ILE A 147 8.92 3.61 -3.53
CA ILE A 147 10.35 3.45 -3.20
C ILE A 147 10.59 2.18 -2.38
N LEU A 148 9.76 1.94 -1.34
CA LEU A 148 9.83 0.72 -0.53
C LEU A 148 9.57 -0.53 -1.38
N GLY A 149 8.63 -0.47 -2.34
CA GLY A 149 8.36 -1.51 -3.30
C GLY A 149 9.58 -1.86 -4.16
N VAL A 150 10.30 -0.84 -4.66
CA VAL A 150 11.56 -1.05 -5.40
C VAL A 150 12.62 -1.70 -4.52
N MET A 151 12.75 -1.28 -3.27
CA MET A 151 13.67 -1.91 -2.32
C MET A 151 13.29 -3.38 -2.06
N ALA A 152 12.00 -3.66 -1.82
CA ALA A 152 11.50 -5.01 -1.64
C ALA A 152 11.80 -5.89 -2.87
N PHE A 153 11.54 -5.38 -4.07
CA PHE A 153 11.82 -6.07 -5.33
C PHE A 153 13.30 -6.44 -5.48
N ARG A 154 14.21 -5.50 -5.22
CA ARG A 154 15.66 -5.76 -5.27
C ARG A 154 16.09 -6.84 -4.29
N HIS A 155 15.55 -6.84 -3.07
CA HIS A 155 15.86 -7.87 -2.07
C HIS A 155 15.37 -9.26 -2.50
N VAL A 156 14.18 -9.35 -3.11
CA VAL A 156 13.66 -10.63 -3.66
C VAL A 156 14.59 -11.18 -4.74
N LEU A 157 15.02 -10.31 -5.67
CA LEU A 157 15.93 -10.72 -6.75
C LEU A 157 17.30 -11.19 -6.22
N MET A 158 17.86 -10.48 -5.24
CA MET A 158 19.12 -10.89 -4.61
C MET A 158 19.01 -12.25 -3.91
N ASP A 159 17.88 -12.51 -3.23
CA ASP A 159 17.63 -13.79 -2.58
C ASP A 159 17.46 -14.92 -3.59
N GLU A 160 16.82 -14.67 -4.73
CA GLU A 160 16.70 -15.66 -5.80
C GLU A 160 18.05 -15.96 -6.44
N ALA A 161 18.87 -14.94 -6.69
CA ALA A 161 20.22 -15.12 -7.24
C ALA A 161 21.10 -15.98 -6.34
N LYS A 162 21.05 -15.75 -5.00
CA LYS A 162 21.79 -16.58 -4.02
C LYS A 162 21.39 -18.05 -4.07
N VAL A 163 20.08 -18.33 -4.19
CA VAL A 163 19.60 -19.72 -4.26
C VAL A 163 20.07 -20.40 -5.54
N ARG A 164 19.94 -19.74 -6.68
CA ARG A 164 20.40 -20.28 -7.96
C ARG A 164 21.90 -20.52 -8.01
N SER A 165 22.71 -19.70 -7.34
CA SER A 165 24.17 -19.93 -7.26
C SER A 165 24.52 -21.17 -6.45
N LEU A 166 23.77 -21.46 -5.39
CA LEU A 166 23.98 -22.67 -4.58
C LEU A 166 23.55 -23.94 -5.31
N ASP A 167 22.48 -23.88 -6.11
CA ASP A 167 22.03 -25.02 -6.90
C ASP A 167 23.01 -25.42 -8.03
N ARG A 168 23.82 -24.46 -8.52
CA ARG A 168 24.87 -24.75 -9.51
C ARG A 168 26.12 -25.41 -8.95
N LEU A 169 26.32 -25.34 -7.64
CA LEU A 169 27.48 -25.92 -6.97
C LEU A 169 27.22 -27.37 -6.46
N ARG A 170 26.03 -27.87 -6.63
CA ARG A 170 25.58 -29.19 -6.24
C ARG A 170 25.39 -30.09 -7.46
#